data_c60e2402d57d1472a68f6436be0cfdf9
#
_entry.id   c60e2402d57d1472a68f6436be0cfdf9
#
_cell.length_a   1.000
_cell.length_b   1.000
_cell.length_c   1.000
_cell.angle_alpha   90.00
_cell.angle_beta   90.00
_cell.angle_gamma   90.00
#
_symmetry.space_group_name_H-M   'P 1'
#
loop_
_entity.id
_entity.type
_entity.pdbx_description
1 polymer ?
#
loop_
_entity_poly.entity_id
_entity_poly.type
_entity_poly.pdbx_seq_one_letter_code
_entity_poly.pdbx_strand_id
1 'polypeptide(L)' 'MENIEILAVKVKRAAERLKRLADENLKLKLEVEYLRKESERGRKHAGEYAVLRKNTEEAAAKIERIIKKIDTAKVS' A
#
# COMPACT_ATOMS: atom_id res chain seq x y z
N MET A 1 -28.50 41.22 27.03
CA MET A 1 -29.26 40.21 26.24
C MET A 1 -28.58 39.86 24.93
N GLU A 2 -28.02 40.82 24.21
CA GLU A 2 -27.24 40.55 23.01
C GLU A 2 -26.08 39.58 23.24
N ASN A 3 -25.42 39.67 24.40
CA ASN A 3 -24.29 38.81 24.75
C ASN A 3 -24.68 37.32 24.88
N ILE A 4 -25.90 37.06 25.34
CA ILE A 4 -26.43 35.69 25.52
C ILE A 4 -26.72 35.10 24.14
N GLU A 5 -27.32 35.88 23.26
CA GLU A 5 -27.62 35.45 21.89
C GLU A 5 -26.34 35.18 21.06
N ILE A 6 -25.37 36.08 21.20
CA ILE A 6 -24.05 35.91 20.54
C ILE A 6 -23.33 34.68 21.08
N LEU A 7 -23.38 34.47 22.39
CA LEU A 7 -22.80 33.31 23.05
C LEU A 7 -23.44 32.02 22.56
N ALA A 8 -24.79 32.00 22.50
CA ALA A 8 -25.53 30.84 22.01
C ALA A 8 -25.16 30.49 20.55
N VAL A 9 -25.01 31.50 19.69
CA VAL A 9 -24.59 31.29 18.31
C VAL A 9 -23.16 30.74 18.24
N LYS A 10 -22.27 31.27 19.07
CA LYS A 10 -20.88 30.79 19.12
C LYS A 10 -20.78 29.36 19.59
N VAL A 11 -21.55 28.98 20.61
CA VAL A 11 -21.61 27.60 21.13
C VAL A 11 -22.14 26.65 20.06
N LYS A 12 -23.18 27.05 19.35
CA LYS A 12 -23.74 26.25 18.26
C LYS A 12 -22.74 26.02 17.15
N ARG A 13 -22.02 27.07 16.74
CA ARG A 13 -20.98 26.98 15.72
C ARG A 13 -19.83 26.09 16.16
N ALA A 14 -19.41 26.19 17.42
CA ALA A 14 -18.38 25.34 17.98
C ALA A 14 -18.80 23.88 17.98
N ALA A 15 -20.05 23.59 18.37
CA ALA A 15 -20.61 22.23 18.34
C ALA A 15 -20.65 21.66 16.91
N GLU A 16 -21.05 22.46 15.94
CA GLU A 16 -21.07 22.07 14.53
C GLU A 16 -19.66 21.79 13.99
N ARG A 17 -18.68 22.62 14.38
CA ARG A 17 -17.28 22.41 14.01
C ARG A 17 -16.72 21.13 14.63
N LEU A 18 -17.01 20.88 15.90
CA LEU A 18 -16.57 19.65 16.57
C LEU A 18 -17.15 18.41 15.92
N LYS A 19 -18.41 18.45 15.56
CA LYS A 19 -19.06 17.34 14.85
C LYS A 19 -18.40 17.10 13.50
N ARG A 20 -18.13 18.16 12.75
CA ARG A 20 -17.48 18.09 11.46
C ARG A 20 -16.07 17.51 11.56
N LEU A 21 -15.29 17.98 12.56
CA LEU A 21 -13.96 17.47 12.82
C LEU A 21 -13.97 16.00 13.23
N ALA A 22 -14.95 15.58 14.02
CA ALA A 22 -15.10 14.18 14.40
C ALA A 22 -15.38 13.30 13.18
N ASP A 23 -16.25 13.76 12.28
CA ASP A 23 -16.59 13.05 11.04
C ASP A 23 -15.36 12.98 10.11
N GLU A 24 -14.62 14.07 9.96
CA GLU A 24 -13.39 14.12 9.18
C GLU A 24 -12.31 13.19 9.74
N ASN A 25 -12.16 13.17 11.08
CA ASN A 25 -11.21 12.27 11.72
C ASN A 25 -11.54 10.81 11.48
N LEU A 26 -12.80 10.45 11.58
CA LEU A 26 -13.23 9.09 11.29
C LEU A 26 -12.94 8.72 9.84
N LYS A 27 -13.26 9.61 8.91
CA LYS A 27 -13.00 9.41 7.49
C LYS A 27 -11.50 9.23 7.22
N LEU A 28 -10.66 10.08 7.81
CA LEU A 28 -9.21 9.99 7.67
C LEU A 28 -8.64 8.68 8.24
N LYS A 29 -9.16 8.23 9.37
CA LYS A 29 -8.76 6.94 9.97
C LYS A 29 -9.07 5.79 9.03
N LEU A 30 -10.23 5.79 8.40
CA LEU A 30 -10.62 4.77 7.43
C LEU A 30 -9.73 4.81 6.18
N GLU A 31 -9.40 6.01 5.71
CA GLU A 31 -8.48 6.19 4.58
C GLU A 31 -7.08 5.67 4.89
N VAL A 32 -6.57 5.99 6.09
CA VAL A 32 -5.25 5.50 6.54
C VAL A 32 -5.24 3.97 6.63
N GLU A 33 -6.29 3.38 7.16
CA GLU A 33 -6.40 1.92 7.25
C GLU A 33 -6.43 1.28 5.87
N TYR A 34 -7.20 1.85 4.95
CA TYR A 34 -7.26 1.40 3.56
C TYR A 34 -5.88 1.47 2.88
N LEU A 35 -5.20 2.61 3.00
CA LEU A 35 -3.87 2.81 2.42
C LEU A 35 -2.83 1.85 3.02
N ARG A 36 -2.93 1.56 4.31
CA ARG A 36 -2.04 0.61 4.98
C ARG A 36 -2.22 -0.80 4.41
N LYS A 37 -3.45 -1.23 4.21
CA LYS A 37 -3.76 -2.53 3.60
C LYS A 37 -3.27 -2.60 2.16
N GLU A 38 -3.46 -1.54 1.39
CA GLU A 38 -2.95 -1.45 0.01
C GLU A 38 -1.42 -1.52 -0.03
N SER A 39 -0.75 -0.83 0.89
CA SER A 39 0.70 -0.87 1.01
C SER A 39 1.21 -2.28 1.35
N GLU A 40 0.55 -2.98 2.26
CA GLU A 40 0.89 -4.36 2.62
C GLU A 40 0.72 -5.31 1.44
N ARG A 41 -0.36 -5.18 0.68
CA ARG A 41 -0.58 -5.94 -0.56
C ARG A 41 0.52 -5.66 -1.57
N GLY A 42 0.86 -4.39 -1.77
CA GLY A 42 1.93 -3.99 -2.67
C GLY A 42 3.26 -4.63 -2.32
N ARG A 43 3.62 -4.65 -1.03
CA ARG A 43 4.83 -5.31 -0.54
C ARG A 43 4.81 -6.81 -0.77
N LYS A 44 3.67 -7.44 -0.52
CA LYS A 44 3.49 -8.87 -0.74
C LYS A 44 3.68 -9.24 -2.21
N HIS A 45 3.04 -8.51 -3.11
CA HIS A 45 3.15 -8.71 -4.55
C HIS A 45 4.58 -8.45 -5.06
N ALA A 46 5.23 -7.41 -4.54
CA ALA A 46 6.62 -7.11 -4.88
C ALA A 46 7.56 -8.25 -4.44
N GLY A 47 7.32 -8.82 -3.25
CA GLY A 47 8.06 -9.96 -2.75
C GLY A 47 7.86 -11.21 -3.59
N GLU A 48 6.62 -11.52 -3.96
CA GLU A 48 6.27 -12.66 -4.82
C GLU A 48 6.90 -12.51 -6.21
N TYR A 49 6.86 -11.31 -6.76
CA TYR A 49 7.46 -10.99 -8.05
C TYR A 49 8.98 -11.18 -8.02
N ALA A 50 9.64 -10.73 -6.95
CA ALA A 50 11.09 -10.88 -6.79
C ALA A 50 11.49 -12.35 -6.72
N VAL A 51 10.73 -13.19 -6.01
CA VAL A 51 10.97 -14.63 -5.92
C VAL A 51 10.79 -15.29 -7.29
N LEU A 52 9.71 -14.96 -7.98
CA LEU A 52 9.43 -15.49 -9.31
C LEU A 52 10.54 -15.12 -10.30
N ARG A 53 10.99 -13.88 -10.28
CA ARG A 53 12.09 -13.41 -11.12
C ARG A 53 13.39 -14.19 -10.85
N LYS A 54 13.73 -14.37 -9.59
CA LYS A 54 14.91 -15.14 -9.19
C LYS A 54 14.83 -16.59 -9.69
N ASN A 55 13.68 -17.23 -9.50
CA ASN A 55 13.47 -18.60 -9.96
C ASN A 55 13.57 -18.72 -11.47
N THR A 56 13.05 -17.75 -12.20
CA THR A 56 13.16 -17.70 -13.67
C THR A 56 14.60 -17.55 -14.12
N GLU A 57 15.36 -16.67 -13.49
CA GLU A 57 16.78 -16.45 -13.78
C GLU A 57 17.61 -17.72 -13.49
N GLU A 58 17.34 -18.40 -12.39
CA GLU A 58 18.01 -19.66 -12.04
C GLU A 58 17.70 -20.77 -13.04
N ALA A 59 16.44 -20.88 -13.46
CA ALA A 59 16.02 -21.86 -14.46
C ALA A 59 16.70 -21.59 -15.80
N ALA A 60 16.75 -20.33 -16.24
CA ALA A 60 17.44 -19.94 -17.47
C ALA A 60 18.93 -20.26 -17.42
N ALA A 61 19.58 -20.01 -16.28
CA ALA A 61 21.01 -20.34 -16.11
C ALA A 61 21.27 -21.85 -16.16
N LYS A 62 20.37 -22.66 -15.60
CA LYS A 62 20.48 -24.12 -15.68
C LYS A 62 20.35 -24.63 -17.12
N ILE A 63 19.39 -24.11 -17.85
CA ILE A 63 19.17 -24.45 -19.26
C ILE A 63 20.40 -24.10 -20.09
N GLU A 64 20.95 -22.92 -19.88
CA GLU A 64 22.17 -22.47 -20.59
C GLU A 64 23.34 -23.38 -20.31
N ARG A 65 23.54 -23.83 -19.07
CA ARG A 65 24.61 -24.78 -18.71
C ARG A 65 24.41 -26.11 -19.38
N ILE A 66 23.20 -26.61 -19.49
CA ILE A 66 22.90 -27.88 -20.20
C ILE A 66 23.22 -27.73 -21.68
N ILE A 67 22.83 -26.63 -22.30
CA ILE A 67 23.13 -26.36 -23.72
C ILE A 67 24.63 -26.34 -23.96
N LYS A 68 25.40 -25.68 -23.12
CA LYS A 68 26.88 -25.65 -23.22
C LYS A 68 27.49 -27.04 -23.11
N LYS A 69 26.99 -27.88 -22.21
CA LYS A 69 27.46 -29.27 -22.08
C LYS A 69 27.18 -30.09 -23.31
N ILE A 70 26.00 -29.94 -23.90
CA ILE A 70 25.63 -30.64 -25.14
C ILE A 70 26.55 -30.18 -26.30
N ASP A 71 26.76 -28.90 -26.43
CA ASP A 71 27.64 -28.35 -27.50
C ASP A 71 29.07 -28.83 -27.35
N THR A 72 29.58 -28.86 -26.11
CA THR A 72 30.94 -29.39 -25.86
C THR A 72 31.05 -30.87 -26.19
N ALA A 73 30.02 -31.65 -25.84
CA ALA A 73 29.98 -33.07 -26.17
C ALA A 73 29.92 -33.32 -27.68
N LYS A 74 29.25 -32.47 -28.44
CA LYS A 74 29.20 -32.58 -29.91
C LYS A 74 30.52 -32.27 -30.59
N VAL A 75 31.33 -31.38 -30.04
CA VAL A 75 32.60 -30.94 -30.59
C VAL A 75 33.70 -31.97 -30.30
N SER A 76 33.57 -32.70 -29.22
CA SER A 76 34.56 -33.72 -28.86
C SER A 76 34.27 -35.05 -29.55
#